data_86f1b4d668d7aa6b10a032fe6fbc79a7
#
_entry.id   86f1b4d668d7aa6b10a032fe6fbc79a7
#
_cell.length_a   1.000
_cell.length_b   1.000
_cell.length_c   1.000
_cell.angle_alpha   90.00
_cell.angle_beta   90.00
_cell.angle_gamma   90.00
#
_symmetry.space_group_name_H-M   'P 1'
#
loop_
_entity.id
_entity.type
_entity.pdbx_description
1 polymer ?
#
loop_
_entity_poly.entity_id
_entity_poly.type
_entity_poly.pdbx_seq_one_letter_code
_entity_poly.pdbx_strand_id
1 'polypeptide(L)'
;MEKRKMYYGLDLLKFALAILVAARHMIQVFYAGDSRWRLLIGSWLSNLAVPVFFIIAGFLLFRKVPECQAGIRGSEAAGASERQRKSRRNGGAARRDENSRGLAESAAAEVRGRSRRMTGSGNGTVFAYCLRIFKLYLLWCVLYWPIDIYNWYHGTESIREFVRHYIWSFFFSSTIAQLWYLPALITAVLIVWAMKKAGLKTWQILTATGILFLIGCLGDNWYFTQKMPMKFQEWVMWYAPRFMTMRNGLFYGSFYLALGMHFAEKQTRMPFPAAAVLGLVFVYLMYKEVSRCSNTNMVFTAAPAAYFLTEAAMGLSCPSWKLFPRMRSMSEWIYFSHFYFFYLFSWTAPYNPVPLTERNIALFIFIPMIAFAWAAAVLSEKKGFMWLKKMI
;
A
#
# COMPACT_ATOMS: atom_id res chain seq x y z
N MET A 1 -2.94 29.84 2.99
CA MET A 1 -2.53 28.42 2.92
C MET A 1 -3.71 27.58 3.39
N GLU A 2 -4.35 26.88 2.48
CA GLU A 2 -5.45 25.98 2.80
C GLU A 2 -4.93 24.81 3.67
N LYS A 3 -5.49 24.62 4.86
CA LYS A 3 -5.06 23.51 5.73
C LYS A 3 -5.35 22.18 5.02
N ARG A 4 -4.30 21.43 4.68
CA ARG A 4 -4.43 20.09 4.07
C ARG A 4 -5.36 19.23 4.94
N LYS A 5 -6.46 18.76 4.35
CA LYS A 5 -7.39 17.84 5.01
C LYS A 5 -6.65 16.58 5.46
N MET A 6 -6.64 16.33 6.77
CA MET A 6 -6.06 15.12 7.39
C MET A 6 -7.16 14.06 7.49
N TYR A 7 -6.81 12.82 7.16
CA TYR A 7 -7.73 11.68 7.21
C TYR A 7 -7.32 10.75 8.35
N TYR A 8 -7.72 11.08 9.57
CA TYR A 8 -7.36 10.31 10.77
C TYR A 8 -7.89 8.87 10.75
N GLY A 9 -9.01 8.61 10.08
CA GLY A 9 -9.50 7.25 9.87
C GLY A 9 -8.52 6.37 9.08
N LEU A 10 -7.73 6.94 8.15
CA LEU A 10 -6.66 6.19 7.49
C LEU A 10 -5.51 5.83 8.43
N ASP A 11 -5.18 6.70 9.38
CA ASP A 11 -4.12 6.42 10.37
C ASP A 11 -4.56 5.28 11.30
N LEU A 12 -5.83 5.27 11.73
CA LEU A 12 -6.42 4.19 12.51
C LEU A 12 -6.44 2.86 11.74
N LEU A 13 -6.92 2.89 10.49
CA LEU A 13 -6.98 1.70 9.63
C LEU A 13 -5.57 1.13 9.39
N LYS A 14 -4.60 2.00 9.07
CA LYS A 14 -3.20 1.60 8.86
C LYS A 14 -2.60 0.95 10.10
N PHE A 15 -2.88 1.50 11.29
CA PHE A 15 -2.40 0.96 12.55
C PHE A 15 -2.99 -0.44 12.84
N ALA A 16 -4.31 -0.60 12.72
CA ALA A 16 -4.97 -1.89 12.91
C ALA A 16 -4.43 -2.96 11.95
N LEU A 17 -4.24 -2.60 10.67
CA LEU A 17 -3.71 -3.50 9.65
C LEU A 17 -2.24 -3.84 9.86
N ALA A 18 -1.42 -2.94 10.42
CA ALA A 18 -0.03 -3.25 10.78
C ALA A 18 0.05 -4.32 11.88
N ILE A 19 -0.85 -4.23 12.88
CA ILE A 19 -0.98 -5.29 13.91
C ILE A 19 -1.39 -6.62 13.26
N LEU A 20 -2.34 -6.61 12.32
CA LEU A 20 -2.76 -7.84 11.63
C LEU A 20 -1.64 -8.47 10.79
N VAL A 21 -0.76 -7.67 10.17
CA VAL A 21 0.43 -8.19 9.46
C VAL A 21 1.38 -8.90 10.42
N ALA A 22 1.69 -8.27 11.54
CA ALA A 22 2.53 -8.88 12.57
C ALA A 22 1.89 -10.18 13.10
N ALA A 23 0.59 -10.15 13.39
CA ALA A 23 -0.17 -11.33 13.83
C ALA A 23 -0.14 -12.47 12.80
N ARG A 24 -0.29 -12.16 11.50
CA ARG A 24 -0.22 -13.15 10.42
C ARG A 24 1.09 -13.95 10.49
N HIS A 25 2.22 -13.25 10.52
CA HIS A 25 3.52 -13.91 10.50
C HIS A 25 3.75 -14.77 11.74
N MET A 26 3.32 -14.32 12.90
CA MET A 26 3.45 -15.06 14.16
C MET A 26 2.57 -16.30 14.19
N ILE A 27 1.31 -16.17 13.77
CA ILE A 27 0.36 -17.29 13.75
C ILE A 27 0.79 -18.34 12.72
N GLN A 28 1.28 -17.95 11.55
CA GLN A 28 1.72 -18.90 10.53
C GLN A 28 2.87 -19.81 11.00
N VAL A 29 3.76 -19.31 11.83
CA VAL A 29 4.95 -20.06 12.29
C VAL A 29 4.69 -20.83 13.58
N PHE A 30 4.03 -20.23 14.56
CA PHE A 30 3.88 -20.83 15.89
C PHE A 30 2.64 -21.72 16.02
N TYR A 31 1.70 -21.65 15.08
CA TYR A 31 0.51 -22.49 15.05
C TYR A 31 0.61 -23.55 13.96
N ALA A 32 1.16 -24.71 14.32
CA ALA A 32 1.30 -25.86 13.40
C ALA A 32 -0.02 -26.60 13.12
N GLY A 33 -1.09 -26.30 13.85
CA GLY A 33 -2.38 -26.98 13.74
C GLY A 33 -3.42 -26.22 12.92
N ASP A 34 -4.51 -26.92 12.58
CA ASP A 34 -5.70 -26.38 11.90
C ASP A 34 -6.54 -25.52 12.86
N SER A 35 -5.97 -24.41 13.33
CA SER A 35 -6.67 -23.52 14.23
C SER A 35 -7.52 -22.52 13.44
N ARG A 36 -8.74 -22.23 13.96
CA ARG A 36 -9.60 -21.16 13.42
C ARG A 36 -8.86 -19.82 13.32
N TRP A 37 -7.93 -19.54 14.22
CA TRP A 37 -7.10 -18.34 14.23
C TRP A 37 -6.15 -18.26 13.02
N ARG A 38 -5.61 -19.40 12.58
CA ARG A 38 -4.77 -19.47 11.39
C ARG A 38 -5.55 -19.06 10.13
N LEU A 39 -6.79 -19.49 10.02
CA LEU A 39 -7.67 -19.06 8.94
C LEU A 39 -8.07 -17.59 9.10
N LEU A 40 -8.56 -17.18 10.27
CA LEU A 40 -9.11 -15.84 10.51
C LEU A 40 -8.06 -14.74 10.40
N ILE A 41 -6.93 -14.90 11.07
CA ILE A 41 -5.88 -13.86 11.11
C ILE A 41 -4.79 -14.16 10.09
N GLY A 42 -4.32 -15.41 10.01
CA GLY A 42 -3.22 -15.79 9.15
C GLY A 42 -3.52 -15.69 7.66
N SER A 43 -4.76 -15.93 7.25
CA SER A 43 -5.11 -16.02 5.83
C SER A 43 -6.21 -15.07 5.38
N TRP A 44 -7.19 -14.76 6.21
CA TRP A 44 -8.34 -13.95 5.82
C TRP A 44 -8.10 -12.45 6.05
N LEU A 45 -8.22 -11.95 7.29
CA LEU A 45 -8.19 -10.51 7.58
C LEU A 45 -6.86 -9.84 7.20
N SER A 46 -5.74 -10.54 7.36
CA SER A 46 -4.42 -10.02 7.02
C SER A 46 -4.22 -9.72 5.53
N ASN A 47 -5.01 -10.35 4.65
CA ASN A 47 -4.96 -10.06 3.21
C ASN A 47 -5.46 -8.67 2.83
N LEU A 48 -6.12 -7.96 3.75
CA LEU A 48 -6.51 -6.56 3.56
C LEU A 48 -5.35 -5.57 3.73
N ALA A 49 -4.33 -5.94 4.50
CA ALA A 49 -3.33 -4.99 4.95
C ALA A 49 -2.51 -4.42 3.80
N VAL A 50 -1.90 -5.28 3.00
CA VAL A 50 -1.03 -4.84 1.91
C VAL A 50 -1.78 -4.10 0.81
N PRO A 51 -2.97 -4.54 0.34
CA PRO A 51 -3.83 -3.75 -0.54
C PRO A 51 -4.07 -2.33 -0.04
N VAL A 52 -4.50 -2.18 1.20
CA VAL A 52 -4.78 -0.87 1.78
C VAL A 52 -3.50 -0.02 1.88
N PHE A 53 -2.35 -0.62 2.21
CA PHE A 53 -1.08 0.12 2.25
C PHE A 53 -0.68 0.66 0.88
N PHE A 54 -0.84 -0.12 -0.21
CA PHE A 54 -0.61 0.37 -1.57
C PHE A 54 -1.60 1.49 -1.96
N ILE A 55 -2.89 1.34 -1.63
CA ILE A 55 -3.91 2.37 -1.89
C ILE A 55 -3.54 3.67 -1.16
N ILE A 56 -3.20 3.60 0.14
CA ILE A 56 -2.80 4.77 0.93
C ILE A 56 -1.52 5.40 0.36
N ALA A 57 -0.52 4.59 -0.02
CA ALA A 57 0.71 5.08 -0.62
C ALA A 57 0.46 5.83 -1.94
N GLY A 58 -0.35 5.25 -2.83
CA GLY A 58 -0.78 5.88 -4.08
C GLY A 58 -1.54 7.18 -3.83
N PHE A 59 -2.53 7.16 -2.94
CA PHE A 59 -3.28 8.36 -2.57
C PHE A 59 -2.38 9.50 -2.07
N LEU A 60 -1.47 9.20 -1.14
CA LEU A 60 -0.58 10.21 -0.56
C LEU A 60 0.46 10.72 -1.56
N LEU A 61 0.94 9.87 -2.47
CA LEU A 61 1.88 10.26 -3.51
C LEU A 61 1.19 11.15 -4.55
N PHE A 62 0.11 10.67 -5.18
CA PHE A 62 -0.52 11.37 -6.30
C PHE A 62 -1.26 12.65 -5.88
N ARG A 63 -1.67 12.79 -4.63
CA ARG A 63 -2.10 14.09 -4.07
C ARG A 63 -1.02 15.17 -4.10
N LYS A 64 0.27 14.80 -4.20
CA LYS A 64 1.40 15.75 -4.25
C LYS A 64 1.83 16.04 -5.67
N VAL A 65 1.41 15.23 -6.64
CA VAL A 65 1.81 15.35 -8.04
C VAL A 65 0.91 16.38 -8.72
N PRO A 66 1.48 17.48 -9.26
CA PRO A 66 0.69 18.59 -9.81
C PRO A 66 -0.20 18.22 -11.00
N GLU A 67 0.24 17.29 -11.83
CA GLU A 67 -0.52 16.82 -13.00
C GLU A 67 -1.83 16.13 -12.60
N CYS A 68 -1.86 15.44 -11.48
CA CYS A 68 -3.08 14.86 -10.93
C CYS A 68 -4.01 15.91 -10.32
N GLN A 69 -3.47 17.03 -9.85
CA GLN A 69 -4.26 18.15 -9.32
C GLN A 69 -4.82 19.06 -10.44
N ALA A 70 -4.14 19.16 -11.57
CA ALA A 70 -4.61 19.99 -12.70
C ALA A 70 -5.94 19.44 -13.28
N GLY A 71 -6.12 18.13 -13.32
CA GLY A 71 -7.37 17.49 -13.72
C GLY A 71 -8.54 17.86 -12.81
N ILE A 72 -8.31 17.98 -11.50
CA ILE A 72 -9.32 18.39 -10.49
C ILE A 72 -9.70 19.85 -10.70
N ARG A 73 -8.74 20.75 -10.83
CA ARG A 73 -8.98 22.20 -11.04
C ARG A 73 -9.64 22.49 -12.38
N GLY A 74 -9.29 21.74 -13.43
CA GLY A 74 -9.91 21.86 -14.76
C GLY A 74 -11.38 21.48 -14.73
N SER A 75 -11.76 20.42 -13.99
CA SER A 75 -13.17 20.00 -13.84
C SER A 75 -13.96 20.92 -12.92
N GLU A 76 -13.36 21.48 -11.87
CA GLU A 76 -13.98 22.50 -11.00
C GLU A 76 -14.26 23.79 -11.78
N ALA A 77 -13.30 24.23 -12.60
CA ALA A 77 -13.47 25.40 -13.45
C ALA A 77 -14.56 25.18 -14.52
N ALA A 78 -14.60 23.98 -15.13
CA ALA A 78 -15.65 23.60 -16.08
C ALA A 78 -17.05 23.53 -15.40
N GLY A 79 -17.13 22.93 -14.21
CA GLY A 79 -18.38 22.85 -13.43
C GLY A 79 -18.85 24.22 -12.93
N ALA A 80 -17.94 25.12 -12.53
CA ALA A 80 -18.25 26.50 -12.17
C ALA A 80 -18.75 27.31 -13.38
N SER A 81 -18.09 27.16 -14.55
CA SER A 81 -18.48 27.75 -15.81
C SER A 81 -19.87 27.29 -16.26
N GLU A 82 -20.20 26.01 -16.09
CA GLU A 82 -21.50 25.44 -16.44
C GLU A 82 -22.60 25.91 -15.49
N ARG A 83 -22.34 26.02 -14.18
CA ARG A 83 -23.24 26.61 -13.20
C ARG A 83 -23.52 28.12 -13.50
N GLN A 84 -22.47 28.85 -13.89
CA GLN A 84 -22.58 30.25 -14.26
C GLN A 84 -23.32 30.43 -15.60
N ARG A 85 -23.17 29.49 -16.54
CA ARG A 85 -23.93 29.46 -17.79
C ARG A 85 -25.40 29.12 -17.57
N LYS A 86 -25.73 28.20 -16.65
CA LYS A 86 -27.12 27.94 -16.23
C LYS A 86 -27.74 29.12 -15.50
N SER A 87 -27.00 29.82 -14.63
CA SER A 87 -27.44 31.03 -13.95
C SER A 87 -27.68 32.20 -14.92
N ARG A 88 -26.79 32.34 -15.94
CA ARG A 88 -26.96 33.38 -17.00
C ARG A 88 -28.12 33.09 -17.99
N ARG A 89 -28.49 31.82 -18.15
CA ARG A 89 -29.63 31.41 -18.98
C ARG A 89 -31.00 31.75 -18.33
N ASN A 90 -31.00 31.85 -17.00
CA ASN A 90 -32.16 32.21 -16.21
C ASN A 90 -32.26 33.72 -15.89
N GLY A 91 -31.24 34.52 -16.25
CA GLY A 91 -31.24 35.96 -16.03
C GLY A 91 -30.76 36.67 -17.31
N GLY A 92 -31.66 37.39 -17.93
CA GLY A 92 -31.57 38.01 -19.24
C GLY A 92 -30.28 38.72 -19.65
N ALA A 93 -30.19 38.91 -20.95
CA ALA A 93 -29.08 39.44 -21.73
C ALA A 93 -28.31 40.63 -21.14
N ALA A 94 -26.97 40.50 -21.08
CA ALA A 94 -26.08 41.64 -20.87
C ALA A 94 -24.86 41.56 -21.82
N ARG A 95 -24.57 42.70 -22.41
CA ARG A 95 -23.54 43.14 -23.35
C ARG A 95 -22.29 42.25 -23.39
N ARG A 96 -21.86 41.94 -24.64
CA ARG A 96 -20.53 41.40 -24.98
C ARG A 96 -19.48 42.46 -24.75
N ASP A 97 -18.51 42.16 -23.93
CA ASP A 97 -17.31 42.96 -23.69
C ASP A 97 -16.11 42.33 -24.38
N GLU A 98 -15.46 43.03 -25.33
CA GLU A 98 -14.28 42.59 -26.07
C GLU A 98 -13.06 42.36 -25.13
N ASN A 99 -13.10 42.94 -23.96
CA ASN A 99 -12.04 42.79 -22.94
C ASN A 99 -11.91 41.35 -22.35
N SER A 100 -12.94 40.52 -22.55
CA SER A 100 -12.93 39.13 -22.04
C SER A 100 -12.10 38.17 -22.88
N ARG A 101 -11.78 38.52 -24.17
CA ARG A 101 -10.92 37.69 -25.03
C ARG A 101 -9.42 37.82 -24.66
N GLY A 102 -8.94 39.03 -24.42
CA GLY A 102 -7.54 39.26 -24.00
C GLY A 102 -7.21 38.64 -22.65
N LEU A 103 -8.16 38.67 -21.69
CA LEU A 103 -8.01 38.02 -20.41
C LEU A 103 -8.02 36.47 -20.50
N ALA A 104 -8.80 35.91 -21.43
CA ALA A 104 -8.84 34.46 -21.66
C ALA A 104 -7.58 33.93 -22.33
N GLU A 105 -6.99 34.67 -23.27
CA GLU A 105 -5.72 34.33 -23.93
C GLU A 105 -4.52 34.47 -22.99
N SER A 106 -4.48 35.53 -22.17
CA SER A 106 -3.47 35.70 -21.13
C SER A 106 -3.53 34.60 -20.08
N ALA A 107 -4.72 34.25 -19.63
CA ALA A 107 -4.94 33.13 -18.70
C ALA A 107 -4.56 31.77 -19.32
N ALA A 108 -4.84 31.57 -20.61
CA ALA A 108 -4.44 30.35 -21.33
C ALA A 108 -2.92 30.24 -21.51
N ALA A 109 -2.23 31.37 -21.78
CA ALA A 109 -0.77 31.43 -21.87
C ALA A 109 -0.09 31.21 -20.52
N GLU A 110 -0.65 31.79 -19.44
CA GLU A 110 -0.18 31.55 -18.06
C GLU A 110 -0.39 30.11 -17.62
N VAL A 111 -1.52 29.49 -17.98
CA VAL A 111 -1.79 28.05 -17.74
C VAL A 111 -0.81 27.16 -18.52
N ARG A 112 -0.49 27.50 -19.79
CA ARG A 112 0.53 26.77 -20.60
C ARG A 112 1.95 26.94 -20.06
N GLY A 113 2.33 28.13 -19.63
CA GLY A 113 3.64 28.41 -19.02
C GLY A 113 3.80 27.71 -17.66
N ARG A 114 2.73 27.69 -16.86
CA ARG A 114 2.65 26.96 -15.59
C ARG A 114 2.68 25.44 -15.78
N SER A 115 2.01 24.91 -16.82
CA SER A 115 2.03 23.49 -17.18
C SER A 115 3.44 23.00 -17.52
N ARG A 116 4.23 23.77 -18.31
CA ARG A 116 5.64 23.42 -18.62
C ARG A 116 6.56 23.44 -17.39
N ARG A 117 6.37 24.37 -16.45
CA ARG A 117 7.10 24.36 -15.16
C ARG A 117 6.69 23.21 -14.25
N MET A 118 5.45 22.73 -14.35
CA MET A 118 4.90 21.66 -13.50
C MET A 118 5.34 20.26 -13.96
N THR A 119 5.61 20.02 -15.25
CA THR A 119 6.10 18.72 -15.75
C THR A 119 7.47 18.33 -15.17
N GLY A 120 8.36 19.28 -14.96
CA GLY A 120 9.63 19.06 -14.25
C GLY A 120 9.44 18.72 -12.74
N SER A 121 8.40 19.28 -12.11
CA SER A 121 8.10 19.11 -10.69
C SER A 121 7.50 17.72 -10.35
N GLY A 122 6.67 17.15 -11.25
CA GLY A 122 6.04 15.84 -11.03
C GLY A 122 7.05 14.69 -11.08
N ASN A 123 7.93 14.68 -12.07
CA ASN A 123 9.03 13.72 -12.18
C ASN A 123 9.93 13.77 -10.94
N GLY A 124 10.30 14.98 -10.48
CA GLY A 124 11.11 15.17 -9.27
C GLY A 124 10.44 14.60 -8.02
N THR A 125 9.13 14.79 -7.89
CA THR A 125 8.35 14.28 -6.76
C THR A 125 8.32 12.75 -6.72
N VAL A 126 8.06 12.10 -7.87
CA VAL A 126 8.01 10.63 -7.98
C VAL A 126 9.39 10.02 -7.77
N PHE A 127 10.43 10.59 -8.41
CA PHE A 127 11.81 10.12 -8.23
C PHE A 127 12.28 10.25 -6.78
N ALA A 128 12.05 11.38 -6.13
CA ALA A 128 12.40 11.61 -4.73
C ALA A 128 11.67 10.62 -3.80
N TYR A 129 10.40 10.28 -4.12
CA TYR A 129 9.65 9.28 -3.39
C TYR A 129 10.27 7.88 -3.54
N CYS A 130 10.54 7.43 -4.78
CA CYS A 130 11.19 6.14 -5.04
C CYS A 130 12.56 6.05 -4.37
N LEU A 131 13.37 7.11 -4.45
CA LEU A 131 14.69 7.16 -3.82
C LEU A 131 14.59 7.07 -2.29
N ARG A 132 13.59 7.73 -1.68
CA ARG A 132 13.33 7.61 -0.23
C ARG A 132 12.99 6.15 0.14
N ILE A 133 12.08 5.50 -0.60
CA ILE A 133 11.70 4.11 -0.33
C ILE A 133 12.89 3.17 -0.53
N PHE A 134 13.70 3.40 -1.56
CA PHE A 134 14.89 2.60 -1.83
C PHE A 134 15.94 2.74 -0.71
N LYS A 135 16.22 3.95 -0.23
CA LYS A 135 17.11 4.18 0.92
C LYS A 135 16.59 3.50 2.18
N LEU A 136 15.28 3.54 2.39
CA LEU A 136 14.64 2.85 3.51
C LEU A 136 14.76 1.34 3.40
N TYR A 137 14.59 0.80 2.20
CA TYR A 137 14.80 -0.62 1.90
C TYR A 137 16.24 -1.06 2.20
N LEU A 138 17.23 -0.31 1.69
CA LEU A 138 18.65 -0.57 1.96
C LEU A 138 18.96 -0.54 3.46
N LEU A 139 18.49 0.48 4.17
CA LEU A 139 18.69 0.60 5.62
C LEU A 139 18.19 -0.65 6.36
N TRP A 140 16.96 -1.08 6.05
CA TRP A 140 16.39 -2.23 6.73
C TRP A 140 17.00 -3.56 6.29
N CYS A 141 17.46 -3.71 5.04
CA CYS A 141 18.28 -4.87 4.64
C CYS A 141 19.57 -4.95 5.46
N VAL A 142 20.27 -3.82 5.66
CA VAL A 142 21.48 -3.78 6.49
C VAL A 142 21.17 -4.11 7.96
N LEU A 143 20.09 -3.57 8.51
CA LEU A 143 19.68 -3.86 9.88
C LEU A 143 19.34 -5.35 10.06
N TYR A 144 18.68 -5.99 9.10
CA TYR A 144 18.35 -7.41 9.15
C TYR A 144 19.50 -8.35 8.81
N TRP A 145 20.59 -7.84 8.24
CA TRP A 145 21.73 -8.65 7.83
C TRP A 145 22.30 -9.59 8.91
N PRO A 146 22.44 -9.18 10.20
CA PRO A 146 22.86 -10.12 11.25
C PRO A 146 21.96 -11.35 11.39
N ILE A 147 20.66 -11.19 11.16
CA ILE A 147 19.68 -12.28 11.19
C ILE A 147 19.89 -13.21 9.99
N ASP A 148 20.09 -12.63 8.79
CA ASP A 148 20.34 -13.41 7.57
C ASP A 148 21.63 -14.24 7.69
N ILE A 149 22.71 -13.65 8.23
CA ILE A 149 23.98 -14.35 8.49
C ILE A 149 23.80 -15.47 9.54
N TYR A 150 23.07 -15.19 10.62
CA TYR A 150 22.78 -16.19 11.63
C TYR A 150 22.01 -17.38 11.06
N ASN A 151 20.97 -17.14 10.28
CA ASN A 151 20.18 -18.19 9.64
C ASN A 151 21.01 -18.99 8.62
N TRP A 152 21.86 -18.32 7.84
CA TRP A 152 22.78 -18.98 6.93
C TRP A 152 23.80 -19.87 7.67
N TYR A 153 24.42 -19.36 8.74
CA TYR A 153 25.43 -20.09 9.53
C TYR A 153 24.86 -21.38 10.15
N HIS A 154 23.58 -21.38 10.54
CA HIS A 154 22.89 -22.56 11.08
C HIS A 154 22.14 -23.36 10.01
N GLY A 155 22.18 -22.92 8.76
CA GLY A 155 21.62 -23.61 7.61
C GLY A 155 22.58 -24.58 6.94
N THR A 156 22.15 -25.17 5.84
CA THR A 156 22.93 -26.15 5.06
C THR A 156 23.42 -25.58 3.73
N GLU A 157 23.11 -24.31 3.43
CA GLU A 157 23.50 -23.68 2.17
C GLU A 157 24.99 -23.31 2.14
N SER A 158 25.63 -23.56 1.00
CA SER A 158 27.01 -23.06 0.76
C SER A 158 27.01 -21.52 0.67
N ILE A 159 28.17 -20.88 0.97
CA ILE A 159 28.28 -19.41 0.85
C ILE A 159 27.97 -18.90 -0.55
N ARG A 160 28.28 -19.65 -1.58
CA ARG A 160 28.01 -19.31 -2.99
C ARG A 160 26.50 -19.29 -3.27
N GLU A 161 25.77 -20.27 -2.76
CA GLU A 161 24.30 -20.35 -2.88
C GLU A 161 23.64 -19.25 -2.09
N PHE A 162 24.08 -19.01 -0.86
CA PHE A 162 23.59 -17.91 -0.03
C PHE A 162 23.75 -16.55 -0.73
N VAL A 163 24.94 -16.22 -1.21
CA VAL A 163 25.20 -14.94 -1.91
C VAL A 163 24.33 -14.81 -3.17
N ARG A 164 24.24 -15.89 -3.97
CA ARG A 164 23.38 -15.90 -5.17
C ARG A 164 21.90 -15.68 -4.81
N HIS A 165 21.42 -16.42 -3.80
CA HIS A 165 20.03 -16.32 -3.32
C HIS A 165 19.76 -14.93 -2.72
N TYR A 166 20.69 -14.40 -1.93
CA TYR A 166 20.57 -13.08 -1.31
C TYR A 166 20.47 -11.97 -2.36
N ILE A 167 21.35 -11.97 -3.37
CA ILE A 167 21.31 -10.99 -4.48
C ILE A 167 20.00 -11.12 -5.26
N TRP A 168 19.58 -12.34 -5.60
CA TRP A 168 18.33 -12.55 -6.32
C TRP A 168 17.11 -12.07 -5.52
N SER A 169 17.06 -12.45 -4.24
CA SER A 169 15.99 -12.03 -3.33
C SER A 169 15.94 -10.53 -3.17
N PHE A 170 17.09 -9.87 -3.06
CA PHE A 170 17.17 -8.40 -2.94
C PHE A 170 16.42 -7.68 -4.07
N PHE A 171 16.50 -8.17 -5.30
CA PHE A 171 15.84 -7.51 -6.44
C PHE A 171 14.39 -7.96 -6.67
N PHE A 172 14.05 -9.21 -6.41
CA PHE A 172 12.78 -9.80 -6.83
C PHE A 172 11.78 -10.11 -5.72
N SER A 173 12.24 -10.41 -4.50
CA SER A 173 11.35 -10.78 -3.40
C SER A 173 11.61 -10.05 -2.09
N SER A 174 12.82 -9.59 -1.86
CA SER A 174 13.45 -9.09 -0.63
C SER A 174 14.17 -10.17 0.19
N THR A 175 15.14 -9.72 0.97
CA THR A 175 15.95 -10.59 1.83
C THR A 175 15.18 -11.11 3.03
N ILE A 176 14.29 -10.30 3.58
CA ILE A 176 13.38 -10.67 4.68
C ILE A 176 11.94 -10.56 4.22
N ALA A 177 11.12 -11.53 4.62
CA ALA A 177 9.77 -11.73 4.09
C ALA A 177 8.87 -10.50 4.11
N GLN A 178 8.94 -9.61 5.13
CA GLN A 178 8.08 -8.42 5.18
C GLN A 178 8.55 -7.29 4.26
N LEU A 179 9.86 -7.22 3.94
CA LEU A 179 10.41 -6.10 3.16
C LEU A 179 10.01 -6.12 1.68
N TRP A 180 9.43 -7.22 1.16
CA TRP A 180 9.01 -7.35 -0.25
C TRP A 180 8.09 -6.21 -0.72
N TYR A 181 7.33 -5.63 0.19
CA TYR A 181 6.44 -4.51 -0.11
C TYR A 181 7.19 -3.27 -0.65
N LEU A 182 8.41 -3.01 -0.18
CA LEU A 182 9.17 -1.81 -0.57
C LEU A 182 9.63 -1.86 -2.04
N PRO A 183 10.34 -2.90 -2.53
CA PRO A 183 10.67 -3.01 -3.95
C PRO A 183 9.41 -3.14 -4.82
N ALA A 184 8.37 -3.84 -4.35
CA ALA A 184 7.10 -3.90 -5.05
C ALA A 184 6.42 -2.52 -5.15
N LEU A 185 6.50 -1.68 -4.12
CA LEU A 185 5.98 -0.32 -4.13
C LEU A 185 6.74 0.56 -5.15
N ILE A 186 8.07 0.48 -5.19
CA ILE A 186 8.87 1.21 -6.18
C ILE A 186 8.45 0.82 -7.60
N THR A 187 8.40 -0.49 -7.88
CA THR A 187 7.98 -1.03 -9.18
C THR A 187 6.58 -0.56 -9.57
N ALA A 188 5.62 -0.65 -8.64
CA ALA A 188 4.24 -0.19 -8.86
C ALA A 188 4.17 1.32 -9.16
N VAL A 189 4.93 2.13 -8.43
CA VAL A 189 5.00 3.59 -8.65
C VAL A 189 5.54 3.89 -10.03
N LEU A 190 6.62 3.24 -10.44
CA LEU A 190 7.22 3.45 -11.75
C LEU A 190 6.28 3.06 -12.89
N ILE A 191 5.57 1.93 -12.77
CA ILE A 191 4.60 1.46 -13.77
C ILE A 191 3.44 2.46 -13.90
N VAL A 192 2.77 2.78 -12.79
CA VAL A 192 1.59 3.68 -12.81
C VAL A 192 1.99 5.08 -13.26
N TRP A 193 3.16 5.57 -12.83
CA TRP A 193 3.68 6.86 -13.28
C TRP A 193 4.03 6.88 -14.77
N ALA A 194 4.69 5.83 -15.28
CA ALA A 194 5.00 5.72 -16.71
C ALA A 194 3.72 5.72 -17.57
N MET A 195 2.68 4.98 -17.16
CA MET A 195 1.38 4.97 -17.84
C MET A 195 0.71 6.35 -17.80
N LYS A 196 0.74 7.03 -16.65
CA LYS A 196 0.21 8.39 -16.50
C LYS A 196 0.97 9.39 -17.38
N LYS A 197 2.30 9.28 -17.43
CA LYS A 197 3.17 10.13 -18.28
C LYS A 197 2.97 9.87 -19.77
N ALA A 198 2.65 8.64 -20.16
CA ALA A 198 2.26 8.28 -21.52
C ALA A 198 0.87 8.84 -21.93
N GLY A 199 0.20 9.58 -21.03
CA GLY A 199 -1.08 10.22 -21.31
C GLY A 199 -2.30 9.35 -21.08
N LEU A 200 -2.17 8.16 -20.50
CA LEU A 200 -3.31 7.29 -20.22
C LEU A 200 -4.21 7.95 -19.17
N LYS A 201 -5.51 7.84 -19.41
CA LYS A 201 -6.55 8.24 -18.46
C LYS A 201 -6.58 7.27 -17.28
N THR A 202 -7.02 7.73 -16.13
CA THR A 202 -7.06 6.92 -14.90
C THR A 202 -7.85 5.63 -15.06
N TRP A 203 -8.96 5.63 -15.79
CA TRP A 203 -9.72 4.40 -16.06
C TRP A 203 -8.94 3.41 -16.92
N GLN A 204 -8.14 3.87 -17.89
CA GLN A 204 -7.28 3.00 -18.73
C GLN A 204 -6.18 2.36 -17.89
N ILE A 205 -5.57 3.14 -16.98
CA ILE A 205 -4.56 2.62 -16.05
C ILE A 205 -5.18 1.59 -15.12
N LEU A 206 -6.36 1.87 -14.56
CA LEU A 206 -7.09 0.92 -13.70
C LEU A 206 -7.46 -0.36 -14.46
N THR A 207 -7.92 -0.26 -15.70
CA THR A 207 -8.25 -1.44 -16.53
C THR A 207 -7.00 -2.28 -16.80
N ALA A 208 -5.92 -1.67 -17.27
CA ALA A 208 -4.69 -2.38 -17.59
C ALA A 208 -4.06 -3.04 -16.36
N THR A 209 -3.93 -2.31 -15.25
CA THR A 209 -3.40 -2.87 -13.99
C THR A 209 -4.37 -3.86 -13.35
N GLY A 210 -5.69 -3.70 -13.55
CA GLY A 210 -6.71 -4.67 -13.13
C GLY A 210 -6.59 -5.99 -13.88
N ILE A 211 -6.34 -5.96 -15.18
CA ILE A 211 -6.06 -7.18 -15.97
C ILE A 211 -4.80 -7.88 -15.44
N LEU A 212 -3.73 -7.14 -15.18
CA LEU A 212 -2.51 -7.70 -14.57
C LEU A 212 -2.81 -8.34 -13.21
N PHE A 213 -3.62 -7.68 -12.38
CA PHE A 213 -4.03 -8.21 -11.08
C PHE A 213 -4.83 -9.51 -11.21
N LEU A 214 -5.76 -9.58 -12.16
CA LEU A 214 -6.53 -10.80 -12.44
C LEU A 214 -5.61 -11.95 -12.89
N ILE A 215 -4.67 -11.68 -13.80
CA ILE A 215 -3.65 -12.65 -14.22
C ILE A 215 -2.83 -13.13 -13.01
N GLY A 216 -2.42 -12.20 -12.14
CA GLY A 216 -1.71 -12.51 -10.90
C GLY A 216 -2.51 -13.43 -9.96
N CYS A 217 -3.80 -13.13 -9.73
CA CYS A 217 -4.67 -13.98 -8.91
C CYS A 217 -4.86 -15.38 -9.49
N LEU A 218 -5.01 -15.49 -10.82
CA LEU A 218 -5.14 -16.78 -11.50
C LEU A 218 -3.85 -17.60 -11.43
N GLY A 219 -2.68 -16.96 -11.47
CA GLY A 219 -1.38 -17.61 -11.46
C GLY A 219 -0.80 -17.89 -10.09
N ASP A 220 -1.15 -17.09 -9.06
CA ASP A 220 -0.64 -17.27 -7.71
C ASP A 220 -1.39 -18.38 -6.94
N ASN A 221 -2.64 -18.66 -7.31
CA ASN A 221 -3.47 -19.63 -6.63
C ASN A 221 -3.67 -20.90 -7.47
N TRP A 222 -3.07 -22.02 -7.02
CA TRP A 222 -3.14 -23.29 -7.73
C TRP A 222 -4.57 -23.78 -7.95
N TYR A 223 -5.50 -23.48 -7.07
CA TYR A 223 -6.92 -23.82 -7.23
C TYR A 223 -7.53 -23.22 -8.53
N PHE A 224 -7.09 -22.03 -8.92
CA PHE A 224 -7.52 -21.41 -10.17
C PHE A 224 -6.61 -21.79 -11.32
N THR A 225 -5.27 -21.83 -11.10
CA THR A 225 -4.28 -22.14 -12.14
C THR A 225 -4.58 -23.46 -12.85
N GLN A 226 -4.90 -24.52 -12.11
CA GLN A 226 -5.20 -25.85 -12.67
C GLN A 226 -6.46 -25.89 -13.57
N LYS A 227 -7.33 -24.87 -13.48
CA LYS A 227 -8.52 -24.73 -14.33
C LYS A 227 -8.27 -23.91 -15.60
N MET A 228 -7.08 -23.32 -15.73
CA MET A 228 -6.68 -22.54 -16.89
C MET A 228 -6.13 -23.43 -18.01
N PRO A 229 -6.10 -22.92 -19.27
CA PRO A 229 -5.49 -23.64 -20.38
C PRO A 229 -4.04 -24.05 -20.08
N MET A 230 -3.59 -25.18 -20.63
CA MET A 230 -2.27 -25.76 -20.40
C MET A 230 -1.13 -24.75 -20.60
N LYS A 231 -1.19 -23.95 -21.67
CA LYS A 231 -0.19 -22.90 -21.94
C LYS A 231 -0.05 -21.86 -20.81
N PHE A 232 -1.16 -21.55 -20.13
CA PHE A 232 -1.12 -20.66 -18.98
C PHE A 232 -0.47 -21.34 -17.77
N GLN A 233 -0.77 -22.60 -17.52
CA GLN A 233 -0.15 -23.39 -16.46
C GLN A 233 1.36 -23.52 -16.69
N GLU A 234 1.79 -23.81 -17.92
CA GLU A 234 3.21 -23.86 -18.31
C GLU A 234 3.91 -22.53 -18.07
N TRP A 235 3.25 -21.42 -18.44
CA TRP A 235 3.78 -20.08 -18.18
C TRP A 235 3.93 -19.80 -16.67
N VAL A 236 2.94 -20.17 -15.85
CA VAL A 236 3.04 -20.01 -14.38
C VAL A 236 4.16 -20.86 -13.81
N MET A 237 4.30 -22.11 -14.24
CA MET A 237 5.39 -23.01 -13.83
C MET A 237 6.77 -22.49 -14.26
N TRP A 238 6.85 -21.79 -15.39
CA TRP A 238 8.07 -21.11 -15.83
C TRP A 238 8.36 -19.85 -15.02
N TYR A 239 7.31 -19.05 -14.70
CA TYR A 239 7.44 -17.75 -14.02
C TYR A 239 7.75 -17.90 -12.52
N ALA A 240 7.00 -18.72 -11.80
CA ALA A 240 7.06 -18.80 -10.34
C ALA A 240 8.46 -19.14 -9.78
N PRO A 241 9.23 -20.12 -10.32
CA PRO A 241 10.57 -20.40 -9.83
C PRO A 241 11.59 -19.27 -10.08
N ARG A 242 11.33 -18.41 -11.09
CA ARG A 242 12.22 -17.31 -11.48
C ARG A 242 11.97 -16.04 -10.69
N PHE A 243 10.71 -15.74 -10.42
CA PHE A 243 10.30 -14.48 -9.79
C PHE A 243 9.64 -14.70 -8.42
N MET A 244 9.68 -15.92 -7.91
CA MET A 244 9.23 -16.39 -6.59
C MET A 244 7.73 -16.26 -6.35
N THR A 245 7.05 -15.20 -6.82
CA THR A 245 5.63 -14.97 -6.57
C THR A 245 5.02 -14.00 -7.58
N MET A 246 3.74 -14.16 -7.86
CA MET A 246 2.93 -13.17 -8.57
C MET A 246 2.58 -11.96 -7.69
N ARG A 247 2.72 -12.08 -6.37
CA ARG A 247 2.48 -11.00 -5.42
C ARG A 247 3.65 -10.01 -5.40
N ASN A 248 3.79 -9.24 -6.47
CA ASN A 248 4.87 -8.29 -6.68
C ASN A 248 4.34 -6.92 -7.15
N GLY A 249 5.25 -6.01 -7.51
CA GLY A 249 4.88 -4.66 -7.96
C GLY A 249 4.11 -4.62 -9.28
N LEU A 250 4.33 -5.58 -10.19
CA LEU A 250 3.68 -5.64 -11.49
C LEU A 250 2.23 -6.11 -11.39
N PHE A 251 2.02 -7.33 -10.89
CA PHE A 251 0.69 -7.96 -10.89
C PHE A 251 -0.18 -7.50 -9.72
N TYR A 252 0.42 -7.14 -8.59
CA TYR A 252 -0.32 -6.83 -7.38
C TYR A 252 -0.27 -5.33 -7.03
N GLY A 253 0.94 -4.80 -6.85
CA GLY A 253 1.14 -3.45 -6.35
C GLY A 253 0.61 -2.36 -7.28
N SER A 254 0.78 -2.52 -8.61
CA SER A 254 0.37 -1.54 -9.61
C SER A 254 -1.13 -1.26 -9.59
N PHE A 255 -1.96 -2.29 -9.42
CA PHE A 255 -3.42 -2.15 -9.37
C PHE A 255 -3.87 -1.38 -8.11
N TYR A 256 -3.40 -1.79 -6.94
CA TYR A 256 -3.78 -1.11 -5.70
C TYR A 256 -3.23 0.31 -5.62
N LEU A 257 -2.05 0.55 -6.17
CA LEU A 257 -1.49 1.90 -6.28
C LEU A 257 -2.32 2.78 -7.22
N ALA A 258 -2.79 2.22 -8.35
CA ALA A 258 -3.68 2.92 -9.28
C ALA A 258 -5.04 3.24 -8.63
N LEU A 259 -5.59 2.36 -7.79
CA LEU A 259 -6.74 2.68 -6.95
C LEU A 259 -6.46 3.85 -6.01
N GLY A 260 -5.26 3.91 -5.43
CA GLY A 260 -4.81 5.04 -4.61
C GLY A 260 -4.72 6.35 -5.41
N MET A 261 -4.23 6.29 -6.64
CA MET A 261 -4.24 7.43 -7.58
C MET A 261 -5.68 7.87 -7.89
N HIS A 262 -6.58 6.93 -8.17
CA HIS A 262 -8.00 7.23 -8.36
C HIS A 262 -8.60 7.95 -7.14
N PHE A 263 -8.30 7.51 -5.92
CA PHE A 263 -8.72 8.22 -4.71
C PHE A 263 -8.15 9.63 -4.60
N ALA A 264 -6.96 9.88 -5.13
CA ALA A 264 -6.37 11.22 -5.14
C ALA A 264 -7.07 12.18 -6.12
N GLU A 265 -7.63 11.65 -7.22
CA GLU A 265 -8.34 12.41 -8.24
C GLU A 265 -9.86 12.51 -7.97
N LYS A 266 -10.43 11.59 -7.20
CA LYS A 266 -11.86 11.51 -6.91
C LYS A 266 -12.31 12.67 -6.02
N GLN A 267 -13.26 13.47 -6.50
CA GLN A 267 -13.79 14.63 -5.78
C GLN A 267 -14.89 14.26 -4.78
N THR A 268 -15.81 13.38 -5.20
CA THR A 268 -16.95 12.95 -4.36
C THR A 268 -16.61 11.69 -3.59
N ARG A 269 -17.03 11.64 -2.33
CA ARG A 269 -16.86 10.48 -1.46
C ARG A 269 -18.20 9.79 -1.23
N MET A 270 -18.15 8.46 -1.15
CA MET A 270 -19.32 7.69 -0.74
C MET A 270 -19.65 7.97 0.73
N PRO A 271 -20.93 8.03 1.13
CA PRO A 271 -21.30 8.12 2.52
C PRO A 271 -20.69 6.98 3.35
N PHE A 272 -20.18 7.32 4.54
CA PHE A 272 -19.51 6.35 5.42
C PHE A 272 -20.32 5.05 5.62
N PRO A 273 -21.64 5.08 5.94
CA PRO A 273 -22.39 3.85 6.17
C PRO A 273 -22.42 2.93 4.94
N ALA A 274 -22.62 3.51 3.75
CA ALA A 274 -22.65 2.73 2.50
C ALA A 274 -21.28 2.09 2.19
N ALA A 275 -20.21 2.85 2.34
CA ALA A 275 -18.85 2.33 2.15
C ALA A 275 -18.52 1.25 3.18
N ALA A 276 -18.92 1.43 4.45
CA ALA A 276 -18.69 0.45 5.50
C ALA A 276 -19.45 -0.86 5.26
N VAL A 277 -20.73 -0.78 4.89
CA VAL A 277 -21.53 -1.98 4.57
C VAL A 277 -20.93 -2.75 3.39
N LEU A 278 -20.62 -2.07 2.28
CA LEU A 278 -19.97 -2.71 1.13
C LEU A 278 -18.62 -3.30 1.50
N GLY A 279 -17.81 -2.59 2.30
CA GLY A 279 -16.54 -3.11 2.81
C GLY A 279 -16.73 -4.41 3.57
N LEU A 280 -17.69 -4.48 4.50
CA LEU A 280 -18.00 -5.68 5.28
C LEU A 280 -18.53 -6.83 4.41
N VAL A 281 -19.37 -6.54 3.42
CA VAL A 281 -19.85 -7.55 2.45
C VAL A 281 -18.67 -8.18 1.72
N PHE A 282 -17.75 -7.37 1.17
CA PHE A 282 -16.59 -7.90 0.46
C PHE A 282 -15.57 -8.57 1.38
N VAL A 283 -15.44 -8.15 2.63
CA VAL A 283 -14.66 -8.88 3.66
C VAL A 283 -15.26 -10.26 3.92
N TYR A 284 -16.59 -10.38 3.97
CA TYR A 284 -17.25 -11.67 4.09
C TYR A 284 -17.06 -12.55 2.84
N LEU A 285 -17.19 -11.97 1.63
CA LEU A 285 -16.93 -12.69 0.39
C LEU A 285 -15.47 -13.16 0.31
N MET A 286 -14.54 -12.36 0.81
CA MET A 286 -13.12 -12.73 0.93
C MET A 286 -12.92 -13.94 1.85
N TYR A 287 -13.68 -14.04 2.96
CA TYR A 287 -13.68 -15.24 3.81
C TYR A 287 -14.11 -16.48 3.01
N LYS A 288 -15.19 -16.39 2.21
CA LYS A 288 -15.66 -17.49 1.37
C LYS A 288 -14.63 -17.91 0.31
N GLU A 289 -13.91 -16.95 -0.28
CA GLU A 289 -12.86 -17.22 -1.25
C GLU A 289 -11.66 -17.90 -0.56
N VAL A 290 -11.14 -17.34 0.52
CA VAL A 290 -9.99 -17.85 1.28
C VAL A 290 -10.24 -19.25 1.81
N SER A 291 -11.47 -19.54 2.28
CA SER A 291 -11.84 -20.87 2.77
C SER A 291 -11.82 -21.98 1.71
N ARG A 292 -11.79 -21.63 0.42
CA ARG A 292 -11.76 -22.57 -0.71
C ARG A 292 -10.39 -22.69 -1.37
N CYS A 293 -9.48 -21.76 -1.06
CA CYS A 293 -8.19 -21.65 -1.73
C CYS A 293 -7.07 -22.20 -0.84
N SER A 294 -6.18 -22.97 -1.45
CA SER A 294 -4.99 -23.52 -0.77
C SER A 294 -3.92 -22.44 -0.54
N ASN A 295 -3.78 -21.50 -1.48
CA ASN A 295 -2.89 -20.34 -1.39
C ASN A 295 -3.73 -19.05 -1.32
N THR A 296 -3.45 -18.21 -0.33
CA THR A 296 -4.20 -16.99 -0.04
C THR A 296 -3.36 -15.72 -0.21
N ASN A 297 -2.26 -15.77 -0.97
CA ASN A 297 -1.40 -14.59 -1.16
C ASN A 297 -2.06 -13.52 -2.02
N MET A 298 -2.81 -13.92 -3.05
CA MET A 298 -3.58 -13.02 -3.90
C MET A 298 -5.04 -13.48 -3.94
N VAL A 299 -5.96 -12.60 -3.58
CA VAL A 299 -7.39 -12.86 -3.41
C VAL A 299 -8.18 -11.82 -4.20
N PHE A 300 -9.10 -12.26 -5.08
CA PHE A 300 -9.89 -11.37 -5.94
C PHE A 300 -10.74 -10.39 -5.13
N THR A 301 -11.44 -10.90 -4.13
CA THR A 301 -12.35 -10.11 -3.30
C THR A 301 -11.65 -9.16 -2.35
N ALA A 302 -10.32 -9.30 -2.15
CA ALA A 302 -9.53 -8.34 -1.40
C ALA A 302 -9.50 -6.95 -2.07
N ALA A 303 -9.63 -6.88 -3.40
CA ALA A 303 -9.61 -5.63 -4.13
C ALA A 303 -10.81 -4.72 -3.79
N PRO A 304 -12.06 -5.14 -3.99
CA PRO A 304 -13.21 -4.33 -3.59
C PRO A 304 -13.30 -4.16 -2.05
N ALA A 305 -12.90 -5.15 -1.25
CA ALA A 305 -12.84 -5.01 0.21
C ALA A 305 -11.91 -3.88 0.64
N ALA A 306 -10.68 -3.85 0.14
CA ALA A 306 -9.71 -2.79 0.44
C ALA A 306 -10.16 -1.42 -0.08
N TYR A 307 -10.79 -1.36 -1.26
CA TYR A 307 -11.35 -0.13 -1.81
C TYR A 307 -12.40 0.47 -0.87
N PHE A 308 -13.44 -0.29 -0.53
CA PHE A 308 -14.55 0.22 0.28
C PHE A 308 -14.15 0.49 1.74
N LEU A 309 -13.25 -0.32 2.33
CA LEU A 309 -12.71 -0.03 3.66
C LEU A 309 -11.89 1.26 3.67
N THR A 310 -11.10 1.51 2.61
CA THR A 310 -10.37 2.77 2.48
C THR A 310 -11.32 3.95 2.32
N GLU A 311 -12.37 3.82 1.49
CA GLU A 311 -13.42 4.84 1.32
C GLU A 311 -14.12 5.14 2.66
N ALA A 312 -14.50 4.11 3.41
CA ALA A 312 -15.10 4.25 4.73
C ALA A 312 -14.15 4.97 5.71
N ALA A 313 -12.88 4.56 5.77
CA ALA A 313 -11.89 5.21 6.62
C ALA A 313 -11.66 6.68 6.26
N MET A 314 -11.72 7.03 4.97
CA MET A 314 -11.64 8.44 4.52
C MET A 314 -12.89 9.24 4.85
N GLY A 315 -14.07 8.60 4.95
CA GLY A 315 -15.34 9.21 5.34
C GLY A 315 -15.51 9.33 6.84
N LEU A 316 -14.68 8.65 7.65
CA LEU A 316 -14.78 8.66 9.10
C LEU A 316 -14.35 10.02 9.65
N SER A 317 -15.27 10.71 10.33
CA SER A 317 -14.99 11.95 11.03
C SER A 317 -14.37 11.64 12.40
N CYS A 318 -13.07 11.84 12.52
CA CYS A 318 -12.35 11.67 13.79
C CYS A 318 -11.92 13.03 14.33
N PRO A 319 -11.98 13.25 15.67
CA PRO A 319 -11.43 14.44 16.28
C PRO A 319 -9.90 14.48 16.09
N SER A 320 -9.33 15.70 16.13
CA SER A 320 -7.90 15.92 15.89
C SER A 320 -7.06 15.61 17.14
N TRP A 321 -6.98 14.36 17.55
CA TRP A 321 -6.16 13.93 18.69
C TRP A 321 -4.69 13.71 18.29
N LYS A 322 -3.77 14.03 19.19
CA LYS A 322 -2.33 13.75 19.04
C LYS A 322 -2.02 12.24 18.88
N LEU A 323 -2.96 11.39 19.24
CA LEU A 323 -2.86 9.93 19.12
C LEU A 323 -2.73 9.47 17.67
N PHE A 324 -3.49 10.06 16.71
CA PHE A 324 -3.47 9.61 15.31
C PHE A 324 -2.12 9.75 14.61
N PRO A 325 -1.39 10.88 14.72
CA PRO A 325 -0.01 10.95 14.21
C PRO A 325 0.92 9.92 14.85
N ARG A 326 0.75 9.60 16.13
CA ARG A 326 1.53 8.55 16.81
C ARG A 326 1.17 7.18 16.26
N MET A 327 -0.11 6.84 16.09
CA MET A 327 -0.55 5.59 15.47
C MET A 327 0.04 5.38 14.07
N ARG A 328 0.15 6.46 13.27
CA ARG A 328 0.83 6.42 11.98
C ARG A 328 2.29 5.99 12.13
N SER A 329 3.05 6.64 13.01
CA SER A 329 4.44 6.29 13.28
C SER A 329 4.57 4.88 13.87
N MET A 330 3.70 4.51 14.82
CA MET A 330 3.67 3.16 15.37
C MET A 330 3.43 2.09 14.30
N SER A 331 2.51 2.32 13.35
CA SER A 331 2.24 1.37 12.27
C SER A 331 3.48 1.11 11.40
N GLU A 332 4.30 2.12 11.19
CA GLU A 332 5.55 2.01 10.44
C GLU A 332 6.61 1.25 11.25
N TRP A 333 6.77 1.58 12.55
CA TRP A 333 7.67 0.85 13.44
C TRP A 333 7.27 -0.63 13.59
N ILE A 334 5.98 -0.94 13.78
CA ILE A 334 5.48 -2.32 13.83
C ILE A 334 5.84 -3.04 12.53
N TYR A 335 5.56 -2.44 11.36
CA TYR A 335 5.84 -3.04 10.08
C TYR A 335 7.33 -3.38 9.91
N PHE A 336 8.23 -2.50 10.30
CA PHE A 336 9.66 -2.72 10.12
C PHE A 336 10.29 -3.62 11.18
N SER A 337 9.79 -3.63 12.42
CA SER A 337 10.46 -4.29 13.54
C SER A 337 9.89 -5.64 13.96
N HIS A 338 8.67 -6.01 13.53
CA HIS A 338 7.99 -7.20 14.07
C HIS A 338 8.78 -8.51 13.89
N PHE A 339 9.56 -8.65 12.83
CA PHE A 339 10.40 -9.83 12.63
C PHE A 339 11.59 -9.90 13.60
N TYR A 340 12.09 -8.79 14.13
CA TYR A 340 13.09 -8.84 15.20
C TYR A 340 12.54 -9.53 16.45
N PHE A 341 11.34 -9.16 16.86
CA PHE A 341 10.67 -9.80 18.01
C PHE A 341 10.36 -11.26 17.74
N PHE A 342 10.00 -11.58 16.51
CA PHE A 342 9.78 -12.93 16.06
C PHE A 342 11.05 -13.77 16.14
N TYR A 343 12.16 -13.32 15.55
CA TYR A 343 13.41 -14.05 15.57
C TYR A 343 14.02 -14.15 16.97
N LEU A 344 13.98 -13.07 17.74
CA LEU A 344 14.45 -13.06 19.12
C LEU A 344 13.72 -14.12 19.95
N PHE A 345 12.41 -14.19 19.82
CA PHE A 345 11.62 -15.19 20.51
C PHE A 345 11.92 -16.61 19.99
N SER A 346 12.01 -16.81 18.69
CA SER A 346 12.33 -18.10 18.06
C SER A 346 13.70 -18.63 18.51
N TRP A 347 14.71 -17.77 18.60
CA TRP A 347 16.06 -18.16 19.04
C TRP A 347 16.12 -18.46 20.54
N THR A 348 15.32 -17.78 21.34
CA THR A 348 15.27 -18.04 22.79
C THR A 348 14.33 -19.18 23.18
N ALA A 349 13.42 -19.57 22.31
CA ALA A 349 12.44 -20.62 22.57
C ALA A 349 13.01 -21.97 23.02
N PRO A 350 14.14 -22.48 22.46
CA PRO A 350 14.76 -23.73 22.91
C PRO A 350 15.26 -23.70 24.37
N TYR A 351 15.59 -22.50 24.86
CA TYR A 351 16.11 -22.26 26.21
C TYR A 351 15.02 -21.85 27.20
N ASN A 352 13.80 -21.67 26.72
CA ASN A 352 12.71 -21.13 27.51
C ASN A 352 11.79 -22.29 27.94
N PRO A 353 11.60 -22.54 29.26
CA PRO A 353 10.73 -23.59 29.75
C PRO A 353 9.24 -23.29 29.52
N VAL A 354 8.95 -22.13 28.90
CA VAL A 354 7.57 -21.68 28.68
C VAL A 354 7.03 -22.28 27.38
N PRO A 355 5.97 -23.09 27.44
CA PRO A 355 5.39 -23.68 26.23
C PRO A 355 4.84 -22.59 25.30
N LEU A 356 4.93 -22.84 23.99
CA LEU A 356 4.40 -21.99 22.91
C LEU A 356 2.87 -22.01 22.89
N THR A 357 2.24 -21.36 23.86
CA THR A 357 0.80 -21.13 23.90
C THR A 357 0.45 -19.78 23.31
N GLU A 358 -0.81 -19.60 22.87
CA GLU A 358 -1.33 -18.31 22.36
C GLU A 358 -1.05 -17.16 23.32
N ARG A 359 -1.24 -17.41 24.62
CA ARG A 359 -1.02 -16.44 25.69
C ARG A 359 0.46 -16.00 25.74
N ASN A 360 1.38 -16.94 25.59
CA ASN A 360 2.82 -16.67 25.70
C ASN A 360 3.32 -15.91 24.47
N ILE A 361 2.83 -16.21 23.28
CA ILE A 361 3.09 -15.46 22.06
C ILE A 361 2.61 -14.01 22.23
N ALA A 362 1.40 -13.82 22.73
CA ALA A 362 0.86 -12.48 22.99
C ALA A 362 1.75 -11.69 23.98
N LEU A 363 2.13 -12.31 25.10
CA LEU A 363 2.91 -11.67 26.16
C LEU A 363 4.35 -11.36 25.71
N PHE A 364 5.04 -12.29 25.06
CA PHE A 364 6.48 -12.19 24.78
C PHE A 364 6.81 -11.57 23.42
N ILE A 365 5.85 -11.51 22.49
CA ILE A 365 6.08 -10.93 21.17
C ILE A 365 5.26 -9.67 20.96
N PHE A 366 3.92 -9.75 21.08
CA PHE A 366 3.06 -8.61 20.74
C PHE A 366 3.20 -7.44 21.71
N ILE A 367 3.21 -7.68 23.02
CA ILE A 367 3.31 -6.61 24.01
C ILE A 367 4.65 -5.88 23.91
N PRO A 368 5.83 -6.55 23.87
CA PRO A 368 7.10 -5.89 23.67
C PRO A 368 7.19 -5.14 22.32
N MET A 369 6.68 -5.71 21.25
CA MET A 369 6.65 -5.08 19.93
C MET A 369 5.82 -3.78 19.96
N ILE A 370 4.62 -3.79 20.53
CA ILE A 370 3.76 -2.59 20.62
C ILE A 370 4.39 -1.56 21.53
N ALA A 371 4.95 -1.98 22.66
CA ALA A 371 5.65 -1.10 23.59
C ALA A 371 6.86 -0.42 22.94
N PHE A 372 7.67 -1.19 22.18
CA PHE A 372 8.77 -0.66 21.38
C PHE A 372 8.29 0.35 20.35
N ALA A 373 7.26 0.00 19.55
CA ALA A 373 6.73 0.87 18.52
C ALA A 373 6.18 2.18 19.13
N TRP A 374 5.52 2.11 20.28
CA TRP A 374 5.05 3.30 21.01
C TRP A 374 6.22 4.14 21.52
N ALA A 375 7.22 3.52 22.16
CA ALA A 375 8.40 4.22 22.66
C ALA A 375 9.17 4.89 21.52
N ALA A 376 9.40 4.20 20.40
CA ALA A 376 10.06 4.75 19.22
C ALA A 376 9.28 5.91 18.60
N ALA A 377 7.95 5.81 18.53
CA ALA A 377 7.08 6.88 18.04
C ALA A 377 7.18 8.13 18.95
N VAL A 378 7.12 7.95 20.27
CA VAL A 378 7.25 9.05 21.24
C VAL A 378 8.64 9.68 21.22
N LEU A 379 9.69 8.86 21.20
CA LEU A 379 11.08 9.33 21.12
C LEU A 379 11.32 10.13 19.84
N SER A 380 10.78 9.70 18.71
CA SER A 380 10.92 10.41 17.43
C SER A 380 10.34 11.83 17.43
N GLU A 381 9.49 12.18 18.41
CA GLU A 381 8.95 13.54 18.57
C GLU A 381 9.97 14.48 19.26
N LYS A 382 10.95 13.93 19.99
CA LYS A 382 11.97 14.72 20.73
C LYS A 382 13.07 15.18 19.78
N LYS A 383 13.59 16.41 20.00
CA LYS A 383 14.60 17.05 19.11
C LYS A 383 15.86 16.19 18.89
N GLY A 384 16.39 15.54 19.93
CA GLY A 384 17.59 14.68 19.85
C GLY A 384 17.39 13.37 19.09
N PHE A 385 16.15 12.93 18.87
CA PHE A 385 15.79 11.64 18.26
C PHE A 385 15.03 11.78 16.93
N MET A 386 15.01 12.98 16.32
CA MET A 386 14.33 13.19 15.05
C MET A 386 14.88 12.34 13.89
N TRP A 387 16.10 11.82 14.02
CA TRP A 387 16.68 10.88 13.05
C TRP A 387 15.89 9.57 12.94
N LEU A 388 15.21 9.14 14.02
CA LEU A 388 14.32 7.97 14.01
C LEU A 388 13.20 8.09 12.96
N LYS A 389 12.73 9.32 12.66
CA LYS A 389 11.74 9.53 11.57
C LYS A 389 12.27 9.24 10.17
N LYS A 390 13.59 9.15 10.02
CA LYS A 390 14.22 8.79 8.74
C LYS A 390 14.32 7.28 8.55
N MET A 391 14.10 6.52 9.63
CA MET A 391 14.13 5.04 9.61
C MET A 391 12.77 4.41 9.25
N ILE A 392 11.73 5.25 9.11
CA ILE A 392 10.35 4.84 8.81
C ILE A 392 9.73 5.67 7.69
#